data_beec2009f83a1bd7e47456160d9dc95a
#
_entry.id   beec2009f83a1bd7e47456160d9dc95a
#
_cell.length_a   1.000
_cell.length_b   1.000
_cell.length_c   1.000
_cell.angle_alpha   90.00
_cell.angle_beta   90.00
_cell.angle_gamma   90.00
#
_symmetry.space_group_name_H-M   'P 1'
#
loop_
_entity.id
_entity.type
_entity.pdbx_description
1 polymer ?
#
loop_
_entity_poly.entity_id
_entity_poly.type
_entity_poly.pdbx_seq_one_letter_code
_entity_poly.pdbx_strand_id
1 'polypeptide(L)'
;PTGGIVCPFGLTFALAENAAKNGVQFRFDTKVTGLHPLDGGGAGWAVETDHGTLETRCIVNAAGVYADTLHNMADAAHPMTITARRGDYFLLDHTAGQHVRHTVFQLPGKYGKGVLVTPTVHGNLLVGPTAIDVDDKEATATTAAGLDEVREKSGLAVKDIPLRQTITSFAGLRAHEARHDFFIGEIAPGFVDCAAIESPGLSSAPAIGAMVADIVRGSLHLHNKPDFDPTRRGILDPKALDLAARAELIRQNPA
;
A
#
# COMPACT_ATOMS: atom_id res chain seq x y z
N PRO A 1 -15.42 -15.56 -12.14
CA PRO A 1 -15.22 -16.58 -11.08
C PRO A 1 -13.83 -16.53 -10.44
N THR A 2 -12.96 -15.62 -10.88
CA THR A 2 -11.58 -15.47 -10.39
C THR A 2 -11.32 -14.16 -9.64
N GLY A 3 -12.30 -13.27 -9.58
CA GLY A 3 -12.20 -12.02 -8.82
C GLY A 3 -12.45 -12.25 -7.33
N GLY A 4 -11.87 -11.40 -6.47
CA GLY A 4 -12.03 -11.48 -5.03
C GLY A 4 -11.74 -10.15 -4.35
N ILE A 5 -11.96 -10.13 -3.05
CA ILE A 5 -11.61 -9.02 -2.16
C ILE A 5 -10.60 -9.50 -1.13
N VAL A 6 -9.75 -8.59 -0.67
CA VAL A 6 -8.73 -8.85 0.35
C VAL A 6 -8.72 -7.69 1.34
N CYS A 7 -8.46 -7.99 2.61
CA CYS A 7 -8.18 -6.95 3.59
C CYS A 7 -6.80 -6.34 3.33
N PRO A 8 -6.69 -5.04 3.00
CA PRO A 8 -5.40 -4.41 2.72
C PRO A 8 -4.46 -4.43 3.92
N PHE A 9 -4.97 -4.18 5.11
CA PHE A 9 -4.19 -4.27 6.35
C PHE A 9 -3.69 -5.69 6.60
N GLY A 10 -4.57 -6.70 6.48
CA GLY A 10 -4.21 -8.10 6.69
C GLY A 10 -3.12 -8.57 5.72
N LEU A 11 -3.20 -8.17 4.44
CA LEU A 11 -2.16 -8.48 3.46
C LEU A 11 -0.83 -7.80 3.82
N THR A 12 -0.85 -6.50 4.13
CA THR A 12 0.35 -5.73 4.46
C THR A 12 1.05 -6.28 5.71
N PHE A 13 0.29 -6.55 6.78
CA PHE A 13 0.85 -7.14 8.00
C PHE A 13 1.40 -8.54 7.76
N ALA A 14 0.70 -9.37 6.97
CA ALA A 14 1.18 -10.71 6.66
C ALA A 14 2.53 -10.70 5.94
N LEU A 15 2.72 -9.79 4.98
CA LEU A 15 3.98 -9.61 4.27
C LEU A 15 5.08 -9.08 5.20
N ALA A 16 4.77 -8.10 6.04
CA ALA A 16 5.72 -7.52 7.00
C ALA A 16 6.16 -8.55 8.05
N GLU A 17 5.24 -9.32 8.63
CA GLU A 17 5.56 -10.38 9.59
C GLU A 17 6.42 -11.48 8.98
N ASN A 18 6.13 -11.87 7.73
CA ASN A 18 6.98 -12.85 7.04
C ASN A 18 8.38 -12.28 6.77
N ALA A 19 8.48 -11.02 6.36
CA ALA A 19 9.76 -10.33 6.18
C ALA A 19 10.56 -10.27 7.49
N ALA A 20 9.93 -9.88 8.60
CA ALA A 20 10.57 -9.85 9.92
C ALA A 20 11.06 -11.23 10.37
N LYS A 21 10.25 -12.28 10.15
CA LYS A 21 10.65 -13.67 10.42
C LYS A 21 11.91 -14.07 9.64
N ASN A 22 12.09 -13.54 8.45
CA ASN A 22 13.25 -13.77 7.61
C ASN A 22 14.40 -12.77 7.83
N GLY A 23 14.37 -11.99 8.91
CA GLY A 23 15.46 -11.14 9.36
C GLY A 23 15.42 -9.69 8.89
N VAL A 24 14.32 -9.23 8.29
CA VAL A 24 14.12 -7.82 7.95
C VAL A 24 13.92 -7.02 9.24
N GLN A 25 14.65 -5.92 9.37
CA GLN A 25 14.51 -4.97 10.47
C GLN A 25 13.64 -3.79 10.03
N PHE A 26 12.61 -3.49 10.80
CA PHE A 26 11.76 -2.32 10.60
C PHE A 26 12.24 -1.18 11.50
N ARG A 27 12.41 0.00 10.93
CA ARG A 27 12.72 1.24 11.65
C ARG A 27 11.58 2.20 11.42
N PHE A 28 10.65 2.24 12.37
CA PHE A 28 9.54 3.18 12.36
C PHE A 28 10.03 4.56 12.82
N ASP A 29 9.22 5.59 12.56
CA ASP A 29 9.51 6.99 12.93
C ASP A 29 10.91 7.45 12.48
N THR A 30 11.37 6.94 11.33
CA THR A 30 12.71 7.21 10.79
C THR A 30 12.56 7.78 9.39
N LYS A 31 12.79 9.08 9.26
CA LYS A 31 12.67 9.82 8.01
C LYS A 31 14.01 9.86 7.28
N VAL A 32 14.03 9.45 6.01
CA VAL A 32 15.18 9.67 5.13
C VAL A 32 15.24 11.15 4.75
N THR A 33 16.39 11.77 4.95
CA THR A 33 16.64 13.21 4.73
C THR A 33 17.66 13.49 3.63
N GLY A 34 18.51 12.51 3.29
CA GLY A 34 19.52 12.62 2.23
C GLY A 34 19.98 11.26 1.73
N LEU A 35 20.45 11.23 0.48
CA LEU A 35 20.99 10.06 -0.19
C LEU A 35 22.27 10.45 -0.91
N HIS A 36 23.38 9.79 -0.59
CA HIS A 36 24.69 10.07 -1.18
C HIS A 36 25.36 8.78 -1.64
N PRO A 37 25.83 8.68 -2.88
CA PRO A 37 26.68 7.57 -3.30
C PRO A 37 27.93 7.50 -2.40
N LEU A 38 28.35 6.29 -2.04
CA LEU A 38 29.62 6.10 -1.31
C LEU A 38 30.81 6.30 -2.26
N ASP A 39 31.84 6.99 -1.76
CA ASP A 39 33.09 7.19 -2.50
C ASP A 39 33.81 5.84 -2.73
N GLY A 40 34.40 5.67 -3.94
CA GLY A 40 35.22 4.52 -4.25
C GLY A 40 34.81 3.65 -5.43
N GLY A 41 33.82 4.09 -6.24
CA GLY A 41 33.44 3.43 -7.52
C GLY A 41 32.72 2.09 -7.37
N GLY A 42 32.29 1.70 -6.14
CA GLY A 42 31.42 0.56 -5.87
C GLY A 42 29.96 0.96 -5.72
N ALA A 43 29.05 0.02 -5.98
CA ALA A 43 27.65 0.23 -5.70
C ALA A 43 27.43 0.32 -4.18
N GLY A 44 26.97 1.47 -3.69
CA GLY A 44 26.68 1.69 -2.28
C GLY A 44 26.23 3.11 -2.02
N TRP A 45 25.46 3.28 -0.94
CA TRP A 45 24.80 4.54 -0.57
C TRP A 45 24.92 4.81 0.92
N ALA A 46 25.17 6.07 1.27
CA ALA A 46 24.91 6.60 2.60
C ALA A 46 23.48 7.17 2.62
N VAL A 47 22.66 6.62 3.50
CA VAL A 47 21.27 7.04 3.71
C VAL A 47 21.24 7.86 4.98
N GLU A 48 21.07 9.17 4.85
CA GLU A 48 20.89 10.08 5.98
C GLU A 48 19.46 10.00 6.49
N THR A 49 19.30 9.92 7.79
CA THR A 49 18.00 9.93 8.46
C THR A 49 18.01 10.92 9.62
N ASP A 50 16.85 11.25 10.16
CA ASP A 50 16.70 12.03 11.39
C ASP A 50 17.23 11.31 12.65
N HIS A 51 17.65 10.05 12.52
CA HIS A 51 18.26 9.22 13.57
C HIS A 51 19.71 8.78 13.26
N GLY A 52 20.37 9.44 12.29
CA GLY A 52 21.75 9.16 11.89
C GLY A 52 21.84 8.54 10.49
N THR A 53 23.06 8.21 10.10
CA THR A 53 23.38 7.70 8.75
C THR A 53 23.53 6.19 8.74
N LEU A 54 23.04 5.57 7.68
CA LEU A 54 23.14 4.14 7.39
C LEU A 54 23.87 3.95 6.06
N GLU A 55 24.82 3.02 6.03
CA GLU A 55 25.44 2.58 4.78
C GLU A 55 24.74 1.32 4.25
N THR A 56 24.49 1.28 2.95
CA THR A 56 23.88 0.13 2.29
C THR A 56 24.45 -0.10 0.91
N ARG A 57 24.41 -1.33 0.44
CA ARG A 57 24.81 -1.67 -0.94
C ARG A 57 23.73 -1.37 -1.98
N CYS A 58 22.47 -1.35 -1.53
CA CYS A 58 21.34 -1.11 -2.43
C CYS A 58 20.18 -0.45 -1.67
N ILE A 59 19.49 0.46 -2.35
CA ILE A 59 18.25 1.08 -1.91
C ILE A 59 17.13 0.61 -2.81
N VAL A 60 15.97 0.30 -2.21
CA VAL A 60 14.71 0.16 -2.93
C VAL A 60 13.78 1.27 -2.47
N ASN A 61 13.51 2.20 -3.35
CA ASN A 61 12.61 3.32 -3.09
C ASN A 61 11.15 2.90 -3.30
N ALA A 62 10.43 2.64 -2.23
CA ALA A 62 9.00 2.33 -2.24
C ALA A 62 8.20 3.34 -1.40
N ALA A 63 8.58 4.62 -1.45
CA ALA A 63 8.09 5.69 -0.58
C ALA A 63 6.70 6.25 -0.97
N GLY A 64 5.94 5.58 -1.83
CA GLY A 64 4.57 5.97 -2.20
C GLY A 64 4.51 7.37 -2.80
N VAL A 65 3.72 8.26 -2.23
CA VAL A 65 3.58 9.65 -2.73
C VAL A 65 4.87 10.47 -2.60
N TYR A 66 5.85 10.01 -1.84
CA TYR A 66 7.16 10.65 -1.67
C TYR A 66 8.27 9.97 -2.49
N ALA A 67 7.94 9.00 -3.34
CA ALA A 67 8.97 8.30 -4.10
C ALA A 67 9.72 9.23 -5.07
N ASP A 68 9.09 10.26 -5.59
CA ASP A 68 9.74 11.30 -6.40
C ASP A 68 10.81 12.10 -5.62
N THR A 69 10.58 12.34 -4.33
CA THR A 69 11.54 13.03 -3.48
C THR A 69 12.85 12.25 -3.37
N LEU A 70 12.75 10.93 -3.13
CA LEU A 70 13.93 10.06 -3.04
C LEU A 70 14.55 9.80 -4.42
N HIS A 71 13.74 9.64 -5.47
CA HIS A 71 14.20 9.55 -6.85
C HIS A 71 15.06 10.75 -7.22
N ASN A 72 14.56 11.97 -6.97
CA ASN A 72 15.26 13.21 -7.32
C ASN A 72 16.54 13.46 -6.49
N MET A 73 16.66 12.84 -5.32
CA MET A 73 17.92 12.81 -4.57
C MET A 73 18.96 11.89 -5.23
N ALA A 74 18.51 10.78 -5.84
CA ALA A 74 19.40 9.79 -6.48
C ALA A 74 19.73 10.14 -7.94
N ASP A 75 18.79 10.70 -8.69
CA ASP A 75 18.93 11.09 -10.10
C ASP A 75 18.30 12.46 -10.37
N ALA A 76 19.03 13.52 -10.03
CA ALA A 76 18.59 14.89 -10.29
C ALA A 76 18.59 15.28 -11.79
N ALA A 77 19.24 14.49 -12.64
CA ALA A 77 19.31 14.75 -14.09
C ALA A 77 17.99 14.37 -14.80
N HIS A 78 17.25 13.42 -14.27
CA HIS A 78 15.98 12.95 -14.84
C HIS A 78 14.84 13.04 -13.81
N PRO A 79 14.42 14.26 -13.41
CA PRO A 79 13.51 14.43 -12.28
C PRO A 79 12.13 13.80 -12.55
N MET A 80 11.58 13.20 -11.51
CA MET A 80 10.21 12.69 -11.46
C MET A 80 9.32 13.63 -10.66
N THR A 81 8.04 13.64 -10.97
CA THR A 81 7.02 14.34 -10.18
C THR A 81 5.84 13.40 -9.91
N ILE A 82 5.51 13.20 -8.65
CA ILE A 82 4.33 12.46 -8.22
C ILE A 82 3.30 13.43 -7.66
N THR A 83 2.11 13.40 -8.26
CA THR A 83 0.94 14.12 -7.77
C THR A 83 0.16 13.23 -6.80
N ALA A 84 -0.15 13.74 -5.63
CA ALA A 84 -1.00 13.02 -4.69
C ALA A 84 -2.44 13.04 -5.21
N ARG A 85 -3.01 11.85 -5.50
CA ARG A 85 -4.41 11.71 -5.96
C ARG A 85 -5.25 11.15 -4.84
N ARG A 86 -6.07 12.02 -4.22
CA ARG A 86 -6.91 11.68 -3.08
C ARG A 86 -8.16 10.91 -3.53
N GLY A 87 -8.48 9.88 -2.77
CA GLY A 87 -9.72 9.14 -2.85
C GLY A 87 -10.47 9.17 -1.54
N ASP A 88 -11.65 9.79 -1.53
CA ASP A 88 -12.56 9.85 -0.38
C ASP A 88 -13.50 8.65 -0.38
N TYR A 89 -13.80 8.08 0.79
CA TYR A 89 -14.63 6.89 0.97
C TYR A 89 -15.64 7.05 2.09
N PHE A 90 -16.78 6.40 1.93
CA PHE A 90 -17.66 6.01 3.03
C PHE A 90 -17.46 4.53 3.38
N LEU A 91 -17.38 4.22 4.66
CA LEU A 91 -17.50 2.87 5.18
C LEU A 91 -18.84 2.75 5.93
N LEU A 92 -19.68 1.84 5.48
CA LEU A 92 -20.99 1.58 6.05
C LEU A 92 -20.94 0.38 7.00
N ASP A 93 -21.88 0.35 7.92
CA ASP A 93 -22.07 -0.71 8.90
C ASP A 93 -22.22 -2.09 8.21
N HIS A 94 -21.95 -3.17 8.94
CA HIS A 94 -22.09 -4.54 8.45
C HIS A 94 -23.53 -4.90 8.05
N THR A 95 -24.55 -4.22 8.58
CA THR A 95 -25.94 -4.38 8.16
C THR A 95 -26.18 -3.94 6.71
N ALA A 96 -25.31 -3.06 6.16
CA ALA A 96 -25.30 -2.69 4.74
C ALA A 96 -24.50 -3.67 3.86
N GLY A 97 -23.72 -4.57 4.44
CA GLY A 97 -22.76 -5.42 3.72
C GLY A 97 -23.37 -6.37 2.69
N GLN A 98 -24.64 -6.71 2.86
CA GLN A 98 -25.38 -7.58 1.92
C GLN A 98 -26.02 -6.83 0.76
N HIS A 99 -25.88 -5.49 0.70
CA HIS A 99 -26.47 -4.66 -0.36
C HIS A 99 -25.96 -5.03 -1.74
N VAL A 100 -24.67 -5.37 -1.86
CA VAL A 100 -24.06 -5.95 -3.05
C VAL A 100 -23.22 -7.20 -2.70
N ARG A 101 -23.19 -8.19 -3.60
CA ARG A 101 -22.40 -9.42 -3.41
C ARG A 101 -21.02 -9.38 -4.08
N HIS A 102 -20.83 -8.42 -4.97
CA HIS A 102 -19.61 -8.23 -5.76
C HIS A 102 -19.26 -6.74 -5.78
N THR A 103 -18.02 -6.42 -6.10
CA THR A 103 -17.65 -5.04 -6.42
C THR A 103 -18.39 -4.61 -7.68
N VAL A 104 -19.16 -3.53 -7.57
CA VAL A 104 -19.91 -2.92 -8.67
C VAL A 104 -19.32 -1.56 -8.99
N PHE A 105 -19.09 -1.31 -10.26
CA PHE A 105 -18.62 -0.03 -10.78
C PHE A 105 -19.12 0.19 -12.21
N GLN A 106 -19.11 1.43 -12.66
CA GLN A 106 -19.48 1.78 -14.02
C GLN A 106 -18.41 1.31 -15.02
N LEU A 107 -18.77 1.25 -16.30
CA LEU A 107 -17.76 1.09 -17.35
C LEU A 107 -16.70 2.20 -17.22
N PRO A 108 -15.41 1.86 -17.34
CA PRO A 108 -14.35 2.85 -17.23
C PRO A 108 -14.54 3.99 -18.24
N GLY A 109 -14.53 5.23 -17.74
CA GLY A 109 -14.58 6.44 -18.54
C GLY A 109 -13.21 7.14 -18.59
N LYS A 110 -13.19 8.40 -19.03
CA LYS A 110 -11.98 9.23 -19.11
C LYS A 110 -11.17 9.29 -17.81
N TYR A 111 -11.85 9.18 -16.67
CA TYR A 111 -11.26 9.26 -15.32
C TYR A 111 -11.18 7.89 -14.61
N GLY A 112 -11.12 6.80 -15.38
CA GLY A 112 -11.03 5.44 -14.84
C GLY A 112 -12.39 4.83 -14.46
N LYS A 113 -12.39 3.95 -13.45
CA LYS A 113 -13.55 3.14 -13.05
C LYS A 113 -14.64 3.92 -12.29
N GLY A 114 -14.41 5.17 -11.94
CA GLY A 114 -15.32 5.96 -11.12
C GLY A 114 -15.45 5.46 -9.68
N VAL A 115 -16.61 5.75 -9.06
CA VAL A 115 -16.92 5.33 -7.68
C VAL A 115 -17.39 3.88 -7.69
N LEU A 116 -16.79 3.07 -6.81
CA LEU A 116 -17.10 1.65 -6.61
C LEU A 116 -18.01 1.48 -5.40
N VAL A 117 -18.84 0.43 -5.45
CA VAL A 117 -19.58 -0.09 -4.29
C VAL A 117 -19.09 -1.52 -4.06
N THR A 118 -18.44 -1.77 -2.92
CA THR A 118 -17.66 -2.98 -2.69
C THR A 118 -17.99 -3.58 -1.32
N PRO A 119 -18.37 -4.87 -1.22
CA PRO A 119 -18.43 -5.54 0.07
C PRO A 119 -17.01 -5.73 0.61
N THR A 120 -16.85 -5.68 1.93
CA THR A 120 -15.56 -5.95 2.57
C THR A 120 -15.48 -7.37 3.14
N VAL A 121 -14.27 -7.85 3.41
CA VAL A 121 -14.05 -9.17 4.03
C VAL A 121 -14.62 -9.25 5.46
N HIS A 122 -14.88 -8.11 6.09
CA HIS A 122 -15.45 -8.01 7.43
C HIS A 122 -16.96 -7.82 7.44
N GLY A 123 -17.60 -7.85 6.27
CA GLY A 123 -19.05 -7.74 6.13
C GLY A 123 -19.59 -6.31 6.05
N ASN A 124 -18.73 -5.31 5.98
CA ASN A 124 -19.10 -3.91 5.76
C ASN A 124 -19.32 -3.61 4.28
N LEU A 125 -19.86 -2.44 3.96
CA LEU A 125 -19.95 -1.91 2.61
C LEU A 125 -19.05 -0.69 2.47
N LEU A 126 -18.18 -0.70 1.46
CA LEU A 126 -17.28 0.40 1.12
C LEU A 126 -17.79 1.10 -0.15
N VAL A 127 -17.89 2.43 -0.11
CA VAL A 127 -18.35 3.26 -1.24
C VAL A 127 -17.31 4.33 -1.50
N GLY A 128 -16.77 4.37 -2.70
CA GLY A 128 -15.67 5.24 -3.12
C GLY A 128 -14.75 4.50 -4.11
N PRO A 129 -13.62 5.11 -4.50
CA PRO A 129 -13.12 6.43 -4.11
C PRO A 129 -13.53 7.55 -5.07
N THR A 130 -13.23 8.79 -4.69
CA THR A 130 -13.00 9.88 -5.62
C THR A 130 -11.61 9.79 -6.28
N ALA A 131 -11.31 10.72 -7.19
CA ALA A 131 -10.00 10.82 -7.82
C ALA A 131 -9.67 12.31 -8.02
N ILE A 132 -9.17 12.94 -6.95
CA ILE A 132 -8.94 14.39 -6.88
C ILE A 132 -7.44 14.62 -6.68
N ASP A 133 -6.80 15.31 -7.62
CA ASP A 133 -5.40 15.69 -7.49
C ASP A 133 -5.26 16.82 -6.45
N VAL A 134 -4.31 16.67 -5.55
CA VAL A 134 -4.01 17.61 -4.47
C VAL A 134 -2.51 17.87 -4.39
N ASP A 135 -2.14 19.10 -4.08
CA ASP A 135 -0.72 19.50 -3.98
C ASP A 135 -0.09 19.01 -2.67
N ASP A 136 -0.88 18.95 -1.60
CA ASP A 136 -0.42 18.52 -0.29
C ASP A 136 -0.40 16.98 -0.20
N LYS A 137 0.79 16.41 -0.10
CA LYS A 137 1.02 14.96 0.07
C LYS A 137 0.62 14.41 1.45
N GLU A 138 0.14 15.27 2.36
CA GLU A 138 -0.43 14.91 3.66
C GLU A 138 -1.96 15.08 3.73
N ALA A 139 -2.61 15.49 2.63
CA ALA A 139 -4.04 15.79 2.59
C ALA A 139 -4.92 14.52 2.67
N THR A 140 -4.84 13.80 3.78
CA THR A 140 -5.62 12.57 4.06
C THR A 140 -6.97 12.82 4.71
N ALA A 141 -7.34 14.08 4.97
CA ALA A 141 -8.68 14.42 5.46
C ALA A 141 -9.71 14.32 4.33
N THR A 142 -10.89 13.79 4.64
CA THR A 142 -12.04 13.83 3.72
C THR A 142 -12.57 15.26 3.59
N THR A 143 -13.20 15.56 2.46
CA THR A 143 -13.84 16.84 2.23
C THR A 143 -15.34 16.67 1.96
N ALA A 144 -16.14 17.68 2.29
CA ALA A 144 -17.58 17.66 2.00
C ALA A 144 -17.82 17.46 0.49
N ALA A 145 -17.08 18.19 -0.36
CA ALA A 145 -17.20 18.06 -1.81
C ALA A 145 -16.84 16.65 -2.31
N GLY A 146 -15.77 16.04 -1.78
CA GLY A 146 -15.38 14.67 -2.15
C GLY A 146 -16.44 13.65 -1.72
N LEU A 147 -16.98 13.77 -0.52
CA LEU A 147 -18.04 12.87 -0.03
C LEU A 147 -19.36 13.07 -0.78
N ASP A 148 -19.70 14.30 -1.20
CA ASP A 148 -20.86 14.57 -2.04
C ASP A 148 -20.69 13.96 -3.45
N GLU A 149 -19.49 14.04 -4.02
CA GLU A 149 -19.16 13.36 -5.27
C GLU A 149 -19.33 11.83 -5.16
N VAL A 150 -18.86 11.22 -4.07
CA VAL A 150 -19.06 9.79 -3.82
C VAL A 150 -20.53 9.45 -3.75
N ARG A 151 -21.34 10.25 -3.03
CA ARG A 151 -22.78 10.05 -2.90
C ARG A 151 -23.48 10.10 -4.26
N GLU A 152 -23.20 11.12 -5.07
CA GLU A 152 -23.81 11.30 -6.39
C GLU A 152 -23.41 10.17 -7.34
N LYS A 153 -22.12 9.91 -7.50
CA LYS A 153 -21.61 8.97 -8.50
C LYS A 153 -21.89 7.51 -8.15
N SER A 154 -21.94 7.14 -6.87
CA SER A 154 -22.27 5.78 -6.46
C SER A 154 -23.70 5.38 -6.86
N GLY A 155 -24.65 6.33 -6.82
CA GLY A 155 -26.03 6.12 -7.24
C GLY A 155 -26.21 5.78 -8.72
N LEU A 156 -25.20 6.09 -9.55
CA LEU A 156 -25.20 5.70 -10.97
C LEU A 156 -24.90 4.21 -11.17
N ALA A 157 -24.19 3.58 -10.25
CA ALA A 157 -23.81 2.17 -10.31
C ALA A 157 -24.76 1.27 -9.52
N VAL A 158 -25.19 1.69 -8.34
CA VAL A 158 -26.04 0.93 -7.42
C VAL A 158 -27.12 1.83 -6.84
N LYS A 159 -28.39 1.41 -6.93
CA LYS A 159 -29.53 2.14 -6.37
C LYS A 159 -29.64 1.95 -4.86
N ASP A 160 -30.26 2.92 -4.21
CA ASP A 160 -30.71 2.85 -2.81
C ASP A 160 -29.62 2.47 -1.80
N ILE A 161 -28.36 2.90 -2.05
CA ILE A 161 -27.25 2.67 -1.12
C ILE A 161 -27.60 3.29 0.24
N PRO A 162 -27.55 2.50 1.35
CA PRO A 162 -28.01 2.98 2.65
C PRO A 162 -26.95 3.87 3.33
N LEU A 163 -26.62 5.03 2.74
CA LEU A 163 -25.57 5.95 3.23
C LEU A 163 -25.81 6.46 4.65
N ARG A 164 -27.04 6.36 5.17
CA ARG A 164 -27.35 6.68 6.58
C ARG A 164 -26.70 5.70 7.57
N GLN A 165 -26.27 4.52 7.09
CA GLN A 165 -25.55 3.52 7.89
C GLN A 165 -24.04 3.72 7.83
N THR A 166 -23.55 4.90 7.42
CA THR A 166 -22.13 5.22 7.45
C THR A 166 -21.62 5.23 8.89
N ILE A 167 -20.59 4.44 9.16
CA ILE A 167 -19.92 4.38 10.47
C ILE A 167 -18.68 5.27 10.51
N THR A 168 -18.04 5.49 9.35
CA THR A 168 -16.90 6.41 9.21
C THR A 168 -16.69 6.80 7.76
N SER A 169 -15.92 7.86 7.56
CA SER A 169 -15.37 8.24 6.27
C SER A 169 -13.84 8.40 6.40
N PHE A 170 -13.13 8.14 5.33
CA PHE A 170 -11.67 8.29 5.30
C PHE A 170 -11.22 8.63 3.88
N ALA A 171 -10.01 9.14 3.77
CA ALA A 171 -9.36 9.35 2.49
C ALA A 171 -7.96 8.77 2.49
N GLY A 172 -7.47 8.46 1.29
CA GLY A 172 -6.10 8.01 1.06
C GLY A 172 -5.53 8.63 -0.20
N LEU A 173 -4.22 8.69 -0.29
CA LEU A 173 -3.48 9.29 -1.40
C LEU A 173 -2.85 8.19 -2.26
N ARG A 174 -3.00 8.31 -3.57
CA ARG A 174 -2.34 7.48 -4.59
C ARG A 174 -1.18 8.26 -5.19
N ALA A 175 -0.10 7.56 -5.47
CA ALA A 175 1.11 8.10 -6.08
C ALA A 175 0.94 8.20 -7.60
N HIS A 176 0.18 9.22 -8.08
CA HIS A 176 -0.11 9.40 -9.49
C HIS A 176 1.07 10.05 -10.22
N GLU A 177 1.42 9.51 -11.39
CA GLU A 177 2.42 10.06 -12.30
C GLU A 177 1.83 10.18 -13.71
N ALA A 178 2.24 11.19 -14.47
CA ALA A 178 1.63 11.58 -15.74
C ALA A 178 1.67 10.49 -16.83
N ARG A 179 2.61 9.55 -16.77
CA ARG A 179 2.68 8.41 -17.69
C ARG A 179 1.62 7.36 -17.47
N HIS A 180 0.92 7.40 -16.32
CA HIS A 180 -0.13 6.44 -15.94
C HIS A 180 0.37 4.99 -15.86
N ASP A 181 1.63 4.77 -15.52
CA ASP A 181 2.20 3.43 -15.34
C ASP A 181 3.16 3.40 -14.15
N PHE A 182 3.39 2.20 -13.63
CA PHE A 182 4.37 1.97 -12.57
C PHE A 182 5.78 2.21 -13.09
N PHE A 183 6.59 2.86 -12.28
CA PHE A 183 8.00 3.05 -12.58
C PHE A 183 8.84 2.14 -11.69
N ILE A 184 9.32 1.02 -12.26
CA ILE A 184 10.07 -0.01 -11.54
C ILE A 184 11.36 -0.29 -12.29
N GLY A 185 12.51 -0.07 -11.65
CA GLY A 185 13.81 -0.33 -12.25
C GLY A 185 14.97 0.29 -11.50
N GLU A 186 16.18 -0.16 -11.83
CA GLU A 186 17.42 0.44 -11.34
C GLU A 186 17.71 1.71 -12.14
N ILE A 187 17.78 2.86 -11.45
CA ILE A 187 18.00 4.19 -12.07
C ILE A 187 19.43 4.68 -11.87
N ALA A 188 20.09 4.20 -10.85
CA ALA A 188 21.49 4.44 -10.56
C ALA A 188 22.09 3.16 -9.95
N PRO A 189 23.40 2.94 -10.00
CA PRO A 189 24.03 1.74 -9.42
C PRO A 189 23.61 1.53 -7.97
N GLY A 190 22.92 0.42 -7.71
CA GLY A 190 22.39 0.10 -6.38
C GLY A 190 21.20 0.95 -5.92
N PHE A 191 20.51 1.67 -6.82
CA PHE A 191 19.27 2.36 -6.49
C PHE A 191 18.13 1.90 -7.40
N VAL A 192 17.13 1.25 -6.80
CA VAL A 192 15.97 0.69 -7.51
C VAL A 192 14.71 1.45 -7.12
N ASP A 193 14.03 2.02 -8.08
CA ASP A 193 12.71 2.60 -7.86
C ASP A 193 11.59 1.57 -7.89
N CYS A 194 10.64 1.76 -6.99
CA CYS A 194 9.28 1.26 -6.99
C CYS A 194 8.35 2.46 -6.86
N ALA A 195 8.36 3.34 -7.84
CA ALA A 195 7.67 4.63 -7.81
C ALA A 195 6.41 4.63 -8.67
N ALA A 196 5.60 5.68 -8.55
CA ALA A 196 4.36 5.86 -9.30
C ALA A 196 3.38 4.67 -9.19
N ILE A 197 3.42 3.96 -8.06
CA ILE A 197 2.57 2.79 -7.83
C ILE A 197 1.23 3.26 -7.26
N GLU A 198 0.27 3.43 -8.16
CA GLU A 198 -1.13 3.69 -7.81
C GLU A 198 -1.99 2.41 -7.95
N SER A 199 -3.29 2.51 -8.18
CA SER A 199 -4.15 1.33 -8.37
C SER A 199 -3.83 0.62 -9.71
N PRO A 200 -3.61 -0.71 -9.72
CA PRO A 200 -3.88 -1.71 -8.68
C PRO A 200 -2.64 -2.15 -7.86
N GLY A 201 -1.84 -1.23 -7.38
CA GLY A 201 -0.54 -1.48 -6.73
C GLY A 201 -0.56 -2.52 -5.61
N LEU A 202 -1.54 -2.45 -4.68
CA LEU A 202 -1.60 -3.39 -3.55
C LEU A 202 -1.77 -4.84 -4.01
N SER A 203 -2.67 -5.11 -4.97
CA SER A 203 -2.88 -6.46 -5.51
C SER A 203 -1.71 -6.92 -6.38
N SER A 204 -0.95 -6.00 -6.95
CA SER A 204 0.27 -6.26 -7.73
C SER A 204 1.53 -6.38 -6.86
N ALA A 205 1.48 -5.97 -5.59
CA ALA A 205 2.66 -5.89 -4.72
C ALA A 205 3.48 -7.19 -4.61
N PRO A 206 2.87 -8.40 -4.57
CA PRO A 206 3.67 -9.63 -4.56
C PRO A 206 4.48 -9.83 -5.85
N ALA A 207 3.90 -9.51 -7.02
CA ALA A 207 4.60 -9.60 -8.31
C ALA A 207 5.68 -8.51 -8.44
N ILE A 208 5.38 -7.29 -8.01
CA ILE A 208 6.35 -6.19 -7.94
C ILE A 208 7.52 -6.56 -7.04
N GLY A 209 7.24 -7.10 -5.85
CA GLY A 209 8.28 -7.54 -4.92
C GLY A 209 9.19 -8.62 -5.50
N ALA A 210 8.63 -9.59 -6.22
CA ALA A 210 9.42 -10.61 -6.92
C ALA A 210 10.32 -9.99 -8.02
N MET A 211 9.76 -9.10 -8.86
CA MET A 211 10.50 -8.39 -9.90
C MET A 211 11.66 -7.56 -9.32
N VAL A 212 11.40 -6.81 -8.25
CA VAL A 212 12.42 -6.00 -7.58
C VAL A 212 13.51 -6.88 -6.94
N ALA A 213 13.12 -7.99 -6.32
CA ALA A 213 14.09 -8.95 -5.76
C ALA A 213 15.00 -9.53 -6.86
N ASP A 214 14.49 -9.76 -8.07
CA ASP A 214 15.30 -10.22 -9.20
C ASP A 214 16.27 -9.13 -9.70
N ILE A 215 15.83 -7.87 -9.77
CA ILE A 215 16.69 -6.73 -10.10
C ILE A 215 17.84 -6.62 -9.08
N VAL A 216 17.53 -6.57 -7.79
CA VAL A 216 18.53 -6.47 -6.71
C VAL A 216 19.48 -7.67 -6.68
N ARG A 217 18.95 -8.88 -6.92
CA ARG A 217 19.75 -10.09 -7.00
C ARG A 217 20.76 -10.01 -8.15
N GLY A 218 20.33 -9.56 -9.32
CA GLY A 218 21.20 -9.36 -10.48
C GLY A 218 22.29 -8.33 -10.23
N SER A 219 21.89 -7.16 -9.72
CA SER A 219 22.79 -6.02 -9.47
C SER A 219 23.86 -6.33 -8.41
N LEU A 220 23.51 -7.05 -7.35
CA LEU A 220 24.41 -7.37 -6.25
C LEU A 220 24.99 -8.80 -6.32
N HIS A 221 24.70 -9.58 -7.36
CA HIS A 221 25.10 -10.98 -7.51
C HIS A 221 24.76 -11.85 -6.28
N LEU A 222 23.52 -11.70 -5.77
CA LEU A 222 23.08 -12.40 -4.57
C LEU A 222 22.58 -13.81 -4.87
N HIS A 223 22.77 -14.70 -3.90
CA HIS A 223 22.16 -16.03 -3.88
C HIS A 223 20.89 -16.05 -3.02
N ASN A 224 20.04 -17.04 -3.25
CA ASN A 224 18.87 -17.24 -2.41
C ASN A 224 19.30 -17.59 -0.99
N LYS A 225 18.57 -17.06 -0.01
CA LYS A 225 18.76 -17.37 1.40
C LYS A 225 18.39 -18.85 1.64
N PRO A 226 19.33 -19.70 2.12
CA PRO A 226 19.10 -21.15 2.24
C PRO A 226 18.04 -21.51 3.29
N ASP A 227 17.89 -20.69 4.32
CA ASP A 227 16.98 -20.84 5.44
C ASP A 227 15.73 -19.94 5.32
N PHE A 228 15.39 -19.49 4.09
CA PHE A 228 14.19 -18.69 3.87
C PHE A 228 12.92 -19.49 4.17
N ASP A 229 12.10 -18.99 5.07
CA ASP A 229 10.79 -19.56 5.38
C ASP A 229 9.67 -18.73 4.73
N PRO A 230 9.03 -19.24 3.66
CA PRO A 230 7.95 -18.53 2.97
C PRO A 230 6.65 -18.53 3.77
N THR A 231 6.57 -19.26 4.87
CA THR A 231 5.36 -19.39 5.66
C THR A 231 5.37 -18.49 6.89
N ARG A 232 4.21 -18.03 7.29
CA ARG A 232 4.01 -17.39 8.58
C ARG A 232 2.94 -18.13 9.38
N ARG A 233 3.06 -18.08 10.69
CA ARG A 233 2.00 -18.56 11.57
C ARG A 233 0.75 -17.70 11.36
N GLY A 234 -0.38 -18.31 11.08
CA GLY A 234 -1.65 -17.60 10.96
C GLY A 234 -2.03 -16.92 12.29
N ILE A 235 -2.81 -15.84 12.20
CA ILE A 235 -3.42 -15.24 13.39
C ILE A 235 -4.42 -16.26 13.93
N LEU A 236 -4.25 -16.58 15.21
CA LEU A 236 -5.15 -17.49 15.90
C LEU A 236 -6.52 -16.80 16.05
N ASP A 237 -7.59 -17.44 15.60
CA ASP A 237 -8.95 -16.98 15.88
C ASP A 237 -9.44 -17.57 17.21
N PRO A 238 -9.54 -16.77 18.28
CA PRO A 238 -10.03 -17.26 19.57
C PRO A 238 -11.46 -17.82 19.52
N LYS A 239 -12.26 -17.40 18.53
CA LYS A 239 -13.63 -17.90 18.36
C LYS A 239 -13.67 -19.35 17.87
N ALA A 240 -12.64 -19.78 17.14
CA ALA A 240 -12.50 -21.16 16.64
C ALA A 240 -12.01 -22.14 17.72
N LEU A 241 -11.59 -21.64 18.90
CA LEU A 241 -11.08 -22.45 20.01
C LEU A 241 -12.21 -22.82 21.00
N ASP A 242 -12.09 -23.99 21.62
CA ASP A 242 -12.90 -24.34 22.77
C ASP A 242 -12.50 -23.54 24.03
N LEU A 243 -13.30 -23.69 25.09
CA LEU A 243 -13.10 -22.93 26.34
C LEU A 243 -11.76 -23.26 27.02
N ALA A 244 -11.32 -24.51 26.97
CA ALA A 244 -10.07 -24.94 27.60
C ALA A 244 -8.85 -24.34 26.88
N ALA A 245 -8.85 -24.37 25.54
CA ALA A 245 -7.82 -23.77 24.73
C ALA A 245 -7.76 -22.23 24.88
N ARG A 246 -8.92 -21.55 24.99
CA ARG A 246 -8.97 -20.11 25.31
C ARG A 246 -8.39 -19.81 26.68
N ALA A 247 -8.74 -20.57 27.70
CA ALA A 247 -8.21 -20.41 29.04
C ALA A 247 -6.69 -20.61 29.09
N GLU A 248 -6.17 -21.57 28.31
CA GLU A 248 -4.74 -21.78 28.15
C GLU A 248 -4.04 -20.58 27.50
N LEU A 249 -4.60 -20.03 26.43
CA LEU A 249 -4.08 -18.82 25.80
C LEU A 249 -3.99 -17.65 26.77
N ILE A 250 -5.05 -17.41 27.55
CA ILE A 250 -5.07 -16.33 28.56
C ILE A 250 -3.99 -16.56 29.63
N ARG A 251 -3.73 -17.81 30.03
CA ARG A 251 -2.65 -18.11 30.98
C ARG A 251 -1.27 -17.85 30.42
N GLN A 252 -1.06 -18.13 29.12
CA GLN A 252 0.22 -17.91 28.44
C GLN A 252 0.49 -16.44 28.11
N ASN A 253 -0.56 -15.69 27.80
CA ASN A 253 -0.48 -14.26 27.48
C ASN A 253 -1.73 -13.54 28.03
N PRO A 254 -1.68 -13.10 29.28
CA PRO A 254 -2.84 -12.47 29.95
C PRO A 254 -3.06 -11.00 29.59
N ALA A 255 -2.19 -10.38 28.74
CA ALA A 255 -2.28 -8.97 28.33
C ALA A 255 -3.19 -8.77 27.12
#